data_5ea371cd70350e5c075e40f0417e13ac
#
_entry.id   5ea371cd70350e5c075e40f0417e13ac
#
_cell.length_a   1.000
_cell.length_b   1.000
_cell.length_c   1.000
_cell.angle_alpha   90.00
_cell.angle_beta   90.00
_cell.angle_gamma   90.00
#
_symmetry.space_group_name_H-M   'P 1'
#
loop_
_entity.id
_entity.type
_entity.pdbx_description
1 polymer ?
#
loop_
_entity_poly.entity_id
_entity_poly.type
_entity_poly.pdbx_seq_one_letter_code
_entity_poly.pdbx_strand_id
1 'polypeptide(L)'
;MNDVVNVVGISGGKDSTATALYYIENMEETPHFVFCDTGIEAPATYEYIGYLSEKLKELSGVGIETIKADFTERMAKKSAKLEAKGEQIRVDALVPTGNPFLDLCIWKGRFPSARARFCTQELKLEPVKKYISALMAERNDVVSWSGERAEESLARSKKPVKEVLMKTDEATAYTYRPILRWTEQMCFDMLKRHGIEPNPLYAKGFSRVGCFPLCDVSQG
;
A
#
# COMPACT_ATOMS: atom_id res chain seq x y z
N MET A 1 -27.70 -8.23 7.59
CA MET A 1 -26.71 -7.15 7.49
C MET A 1 -25.43 -7.83 7.03
N ASN A 2 -24.69 -7.22 6.13
CA ASN A 2 -23.36 -7.73 5.76
C ASN A 2 -22.43 -7.55 6.96
N ASP A 3 -21.50 -8.47 7.16
CA ASP A 3 -20.42 -8.27 8.10
C ASP A 3 -19.50 -7.17 7.58
N VAL A 4 -18.89 -6.41 8.48
CA VAL A 4 -17.97 -5.33 8.12
C VAL A 4 -16.55 -5.80 8.37
N VAL A 5 -15.74 -5.82 7.30
CA VAL A 5 -14.33 -6.18 7.37
C VAL A 5 -13.49 -4.90 7.30
N ASN A 6 -12.56 -4.74 8.24
CA ASN A 6 -11.70 -3.58 8.34
C ASN A 6 -10.29 -3.90 7.80
N VAL A 7 -9.87 -3.19 6.76
CA VAL A 7 -8.55 -3.33 6.13
C VAL A 7 -7.74 -2.08 6.40
N VAL A 8 -6.65 -2.20 7.14
CA VAL A 8 -5.77 -1.08 7.50
C VAL A 8 -4.49 -1.14 6.68
N GLY A 9 -4.31 -0.16 5.79
CA GLY A 9 -3.14 -0.09 4.90
C GLY A 9 -1.87 0.30 5.65
N ILE A 10 -0.85 -0.52 5.58
CA ILE A 10 0.47 -0.29 6.19
C ILE A 10 1.49 0.02 5.09
N SER A 11 2.34 1.02 5.32
CA SER A 11 3.43 1.39 4.41
C SER A 11 4.80 1.49 5.10
N GLY A 12 4.87 1.24 6.40
CA GLY A 12 6.06 1.45 7.21
C GLY A 12 6.37 2.93 7.52
N GLY A 13 5.52 3.85 7.10
CA GLY A 13 5.61 5.26 7.45
C GLY A 13 4.80 5.62 8.70
N LYS A 14 5.15 6.75 9.35
CA LYS A 14 4.49 7.24 10.57
C LYS A 14 2.97 7.36 10.46
N ASP A 15 2.47 7.78 9.29
CA ASP A 15 1.05 8.05 9.10
C ASP A 15 0.22 6.76 9.05
N SER A 16 0.70 5.74 8.33
CA SER A 16 0.05 4.42 8.30
C SER A 16 0.15 3.69 9.63
N THR A 17 1.29 3.84 10.34
CA THR A 17 1.46 3.28 11.68
C THR A 17 0.52 3.95 12.68
N ALA A 18 0.42 5.29 12.65
CA ALA A 18 -0.53 6.02 13.49
C ALA A 18 -2.00 5.65 13.20
N THR A 19 -2.33 5.37 11.93
CA THR A 19 -3.67 4.88 11.54
C THR A 19 -3.97 3.51 12.15
N ALA A 20 -3.00 2.59 12.12
CA ALA A 20 -3.16 1.27 12.72
C ALA A 20 -3.36 1.36 14.24
N LEU A 21 -2.59 2.21 14.91
CA LEU A 21 -2.72 2.42 16.35
C LEU A 21 -4.06 3.11 16.71
N TYR A 22 -4.47 4.09 15.90
CA TYR A 22 -5.78 4.72 16.05
C TYR A 22 -6.91 3.69 15.89
N TYR A 23 -6.77 2.74 14.93
CA TYR A 23 -7.70 1.63 14.78
C TYR A 23 -7.79 0.81 16.06
N ILE A 24 -6.65 0.38 16.59
CA ILE A 24 -6.58 -0.47 17.80
C ILE A 24 -7.18 0.24 19.03
N GLU A 25 -7.01 1.57 19.17
CA GLU A 25 -7.58 2.34 20.28
C GLU A 25 -9.12 2.50 20.21
N ASN A 26 -9.69 2.45 18.99
CA ASN A 26 -11.09 2.88 18.78
C ASN A 26 -12.03 1.79 18.27
N MET A 27 -11.50 0.63 17.87
CA MET A 27 -12.28 -0.46 17.26
C MET A 27 -12.01 -1.75 18.02
N GLU A 28 -13.06 -2.56 18.17
CA GLU A 28 -12.97 -3.86 18.85
C GLU A 28 -12.79 -5.01 17.85
N GLU A 29 -13.20 -4.81 16.57
CA GLU A 29 -13.10 -5.84 15.55
C GLU A 29 -11.66 -6.09 15.15
N THR A 30 -11.35 -7.35 14.86
CA THR A 30 -10.02 -7.75 14.38
C THR A 30 -9.75 -7.16 13.00
N PRO A 31 -8.68 -6.36 12.82
CA PRO A 31 -8.35 -5.77 11.51
C PRO A 31 -7.56 -6.72 10.61
N HIS A 32 -7.58 -6.43 9.31
CA HIS A 32 -6.57 -6.91 8.37
C HIS A 32 -5.52 -5.82 8.18
N PHE A 33 -4.34 -5.96 8.79
CA PHE A 33 -3.20 -5.08 8.49
C PHE A 33 -2.53 -5.54 7.21
N VAL A 34 -2.51 -4.69 6.19
CA VAL A 34 -2.05 -5.07 4.85
C VAL A 34 -0.91 -4.19 4.38
N PHE A 35 0.25 -4.78 4.15
CA PHE A 35 1.40 -4.16 3.49
C PHE A 35 1.45 -4.57 2.02
N CYS A 36 1.50 -3.59 1.11
CA CYS A 36 1.65 -3.86 -0.32
C CYS A 36 3.13 -3.76 -0.70
N ASP A 37 3.78 -4.93 -0.87
CA ASP A 37 5.17 -5.00 -1.29
C ASP A 37 5.30 -4.62 -2.77
N THR A 38 6.03 -3.54 -3.03
CA THR A 38 6.29 -3.06 -4.39
C THR A 38 7.54 -3.66 -5.01
N GLY A 39 8.36 -4.39 -4.23
CA GLY A 39 9.66 -4.91 -4.64
C GLY A 39 10.77 -3.87 -4.72
N ILE A 40 10.51 -2.62 -4.26
CA ILE A 40 11.46 -1.50 -4.35
C ILE A 40 11.41 -0.60 -3.10
N GLU A 41 11.02 -1.12 -1.96
CA GLU A 41 11.14 -0.39 -0.71
C GLU A 41 12.61 -0.41 -0.21
N ALA A 42 13.00 0.57 0.63
CA ALA A 42 14.33 0.55 1.25
C ALA A 42 14.49 -0.67 2.16
N PRO A 43 15.68 -1.29 2.24
CA PRO A 43 15.92 -2.44 3.14
C PRO A 43 15.46 -2.17 4.58
N ALA A 44 15.76 -0.99 5.13
CA ALA A 44 15.32 -0.58 6.45
C ALA A 44 13.78 -0.55 6.60
N THR A 45 13.04 -0.35 5.50
CA THR A 45 11.57 -0.40 5.52
C THR A 45 11.08 -1.83 5.64
N TYR A 46 11.68 -2.80 4.94
CA TYR A 46 11.33 -4.22 5.10
C TYR A 46 11.60 -4.72 6.52
N GLU A 47 12.75 -4.37 7.10
CA GLU A 47 13.09 -4.69 8.49
C GLU A 47 12.07 -4.06 9.46
N TYR A 48 11.71 -2.80 9.22
CA TYR A 48 10.73 -2.09 10.01
C TYR A 48 9.33 -2.69 9.91
N ILE A 49 8.90 -3.17 8.75
CA ILE A 49 7.61 -3.88 8.58
C ILE A 49 7.58 -5.16 9.43
N GLY A 50 8.70 -5.90 9.50
CA GLY A 50 8.83 -7.06 10.38
C GLY A 50 8.66 -6.67 11.86
N TYR A 51 9.40 -5.66 12.32
CA TYR A 51 9.29 -5.12 13.68
C TYR A 51 7.84 -4.64 13.98
N LEU A 52 7.25 -3.87 13.07
CA LEU A 52 5.90 -3.34 13.26
C LEU A 52 4.85 -4.45 13.28
N SER A 53 5.04 -5.51 12.49
CA SER A 53 4.15 -6.68 12.48
C SER A 53 4.10 -7.36 13.85
N GLU A 54 5.25 -7.57 14.48
CA GLU A 54 5.29 -8.14 15.84
C GLU A 54 4.63 -7.21 16.87
N LYS A 55 4.88 -5.89 16.78
CA LYS A 55 4.25 -4.91 17.68
C LYS A 55 2.72 -4.85 17.52
N LEU A 56 2.22 -4.85 16.29
CA LEU A 56 0.78 -4.87 16.06
C LEU A 56 0.16 -6.19 16.54
N LYS A 57 0.87 -7.31 16.37
CA LYS A 57 0.42 -8.60 16.88
C LYS A 57 0.37 -8.65 18.42
N GLU A 58 1.33 -8.04 19.11
CA GLU A 58 1.31 -7.88 20.57
C GLU A 58 0.07 -7.08 21.02
N LEU A 59 -0.32 -6.03 20.28
CA LEU A 59 -1.40 -5.12 20.65
C LEU A 59 -2.82 -5.59 20.23
N SER A 60 -2.94 -6.32 19.12
CA SER A 60 -4.25 -6.65 18.51
C SER A 60 -4.46 -8.14 18.25
N GLY A 61 -3.46 -8.98 18.50
CA GLY A 61 -3.52 -10.41 18.20
C GLY A 61 -3.19 -10.77 16.74
N VAL A 62 -3.10 -9.79 15.83
CA VAL A 62 -2.82 -10.05 14.40
C VAL A 62 -1.64 -9.22 13.88
N GLY A 63 -0.81 -9.85 13.05
CA GLY A 63 0.32 -9.22 12.39
C GLY A 63 -0.06 -8.63 11.03
N ILE A 64 0.97 -8.21 10.28
CA ILE A 64 0.81 -7.62 8.95
C ILE A 64 0.84 -8.71 7.88
N GLU A 65 -0.19 -8.75 7.05
CA GLU A 65 -0.23 -9.54 5.83
C GLU A 65 0.45 -8.78 4.69
N THR A 66 1.32 -9.46 3.94
CA THR A 66 1.99 -8.88 2.78
C THR A 66 1.32 -9.34 1.50
N ILE A 67 0.87 -8.39 0.69
CA ILE A 67 0.36 -8.61 -0.66
C ILE A 67 1.31 -8.00 -1.68
N LYS A 68 1.30 -8.52 -2.91
CA LYS A 68 2.11 -7.99 -4.00
C LYS A 68 1.41 -8.12 -5.35
N ALA A 69 1.81 -7.29 -6.31
CA ALA A 69 1.38 -7.44 -7.70
C ALA A 69 2.03 -8.67 -8.34
N ASP A 70 1.26 -9.38 -9.17
CA ASP A 70 1.73 -10.47 -10.01
C ASP A 70 1.49 -10.11 -11.48
N PHE A 71 2.56 -10.13 -12.27
CA PHE A 71 2.53 -9.81 -13.70
C PHE A 71 2.67 -11.04 -14.59
N THR A 72 2.80 -12.24 -14.04
CA THR A 72 3.06 -13.49 -14.78
C THR A 72 2.06 -13.69 -15.92
N GLU A 73 0.77 -13.61 -15.65
CA GLU A 73 -0.28 -13.77 -16.67
C GLU A 73 -0.26 -12.64 -17.71
N ARG A 74 -0.01 -11.40 -17.28
CA ARG A 74 0.05 -10.23 -18.19
C ARG A 74 1.26 -10.31 -19.11
N MET A 75 2.40 -10.78 -18.60
CA MET A 75 3.63 -11.02 -19.37
C MET A 75 3.43 -12.15 -20.37
N ALA A 76 2.83 -13.27 -19.96
CA ALA A 76 2.52 -14.39 -20.85
C ALA A 76 1.58 -13.98 -22.01
N LYS A 77 0.53 -13.21 -21.70
CA LYS A 77 -0.38 -12.67 -22.76
C LYS A 77 0.34 -11.72 -23.72
N LYS A 78 1.30 -10.95 -23.24
CA LYS A 78 2.11 -10.05 -24.07
C LYS A 78 3.10 -10.84 -24.93
N SER A 79 3.75 -11.85 -24.35
CA SER A 79 4.65 -12.78 -25.06
C SER A 79 3.96 -13.41 -26.25
N ALA A 80 2.82 -14.06 -26.05
CA ALA A 80 2.06 -14.69 -27.13
C ALA A 80 1.69 -13.71 -28.27
N LYS A 81 1.37 -12.44 -27.94
CA LYS A 81 1.11 -11.41 -28.96
C LYS A 81 2.34 -11.00 -29.75
N LEU A 82 3.52 -11.01 -29.15
CA LEU A 82 4.78 -10.68 -29.79
C LEU A 82 5.29 -11.85 -30.63
N GLU A 83 5.13 -13.08 -30.16
CA GLU A 83 5.40 -14.30 -30.93
C GLU A 83 4.60 -14.34 -32.23
N ALA A 84 3.29 -14.03 -32.16
CA ALA A 84 2.43 -13.95 -33.34
C ALA A 84 2.88 -12.88 -34.35
N LYS A 85 3.72 -11.92 -33.93
CA LYS A 85 4.32 -10.88 -34.78
C LYS A 85 5.75 -11.19 -35.23
N GLY A 86 6.33 -12.32 -34.80
CA GLY A 86 7.72 -12.68 -35.06
C GLY A 86 8.76 -11.84 -34.30
N GLU A 87 8.37 -11.18 -33.21
CA GLU A 87 9.24 -10.31 -32.42
C GLU A 87 10.00 -11.07 -31.32
N GLN A 88 10.78 -12.11 -31.71
CA GLN A 88 11.41 -13.08 -30.79
C GLN A 88 12.29 -12.40 -29.73
N ILE A 89 13.12 -11.42 -30.07
CA ILE A 89 13.99 -10.71 -29.10
C ILE A 89 13.18 -10.08 -27.96
N ARG A 90 11.98 -9.57 -28.27
CA ARG A 90 11.09 -8.96 -27.26
C ARG A 90 10.39 -10.03 -26.43
N VAL A 91 10.13 -11.20 -26.99
CA VAL A 91 9.58 -12.36 -26.29
C VAL A 91 10.58 -12.84 -25.23
N ASP A 92 11.84 -13.04 -25.64
CA ASP A 92 12.91 -13.52 -24.77
C ASP A 92 13.19 -12.59 -23.58
N ALA A 93 12.89 -11.30 -23.74
CA ALA A 93 13.00 -10.30 -22.66
C ALA A 93 11.84 -10.33 -21.66
N LEU A 94 10.72 -11.01 -21.95
CA LEU A 94 9.52 -11.08 -21.09
C LEU A 94 9.59 -12.24 -20.09
N VAL A 95 10.67 -12.32 -19.32
CA VAL A 95 10.86 -13.35 -18.29
C VAL A 95 10.52 -12.76 -16.91
N PRO A 96 9.56 -13.34 -16.17
CA PRO A 96 9.27 -12.92 -14.81
C PRO A 96 10.49 -13.10 -13.89
N THR A 97 10.80 -12.07 -13.10
CA THR A 97 11.89 -12.08 -12.12
C THR A 97 11.44 -12.45 -10.72
N GLY A 98 10.13 -12.40 -10.47
CA GLY A 98 9.53 -12.53 -9.14
C GLY A 98 9.59 -11.24 -8.29
N ASN A 99 10.25 -10.18 -8.80
CA ASN A 99 10.22 -8.86 -8.19
C ASN A 99 9.13 -8.01 -8.87
N PRO A 100 8.08 -7.55 -8.14
CA PRO A 100 6.94 -6.85 -8.73
C PRO A 100 7.32 -5.60 -9.53
N PHE A 101 8.32 -4.84 -9.05
CA PHE A 101 8.76 -3.62 -9.74
C PHE A 101 9.48 -3.94 -11.06
N LEU A 102 10.39 -4.90 -11.03
CA LEU A 102 11.12 -5.31 -12.24
C LEU A 102 10.15 -5.91 -13.27
N ASP A 103 9.26 -6.80 -12.84
CA ASP A 103 8.27 -7.43 -13.69
C ASP A 103 7.32 -6.39 -14.32
N LEU A 104 6.92 -5.37 -13.55
CA LEU A 104 6.18 -4.22 -14.07
C LEU A 104 6.96 -3.49 -15.16
N CYS A 105 8.24 -3.19 -14.93
CA CYS A 105 9.09 -2.48 -15.88
C CYS A 105 9.29 -3.29 -17.17
N ILE A 106 9.54 -4.60 -17.07
CA ILE A 106 9.65 -5.53 -18.18
C ILE A 106 8.34 -5.59 -18.97
N TRP A 107 7.21 -5.75 -18.27
CA TRP A 107 5.90 -5.77 -18.91
C TRP A 107 5.57 -4.47 -19.64
N LYS A 108 5.83 -3.30 -19.02
CA LYS A 108 5.61 -1.99 -19.67
C LYS A 108 6.66 -1.67 -20.74
N GLY A 109 7.86 -2.29 -20.69
CA GLY A 109 9.01 -1.99 -21.56
C GLY A 109 9.67 -0.65 -21.24
N ARG A 110 9.45 -0.11 -20.02
CA ARG A 110 10.04 1.15 -19.55
C ARG A 110 9.96 1.29 -18.03
N PHE A 111 10.81 2.13 -17.46
CA PHE A 111 10.71 2.56 -16.08
C PHE A 111 9.60 3.61 -15.87
N PRO A 112 9.01 3.67 -14.66
CA PRO A 112 8.13 4.78 -14.29
C PRO A 112 8.92 6.10 -14.22
N SER A 113 8.19 7.22 -14.36
CA SER A 113 8.76 8.55 -14.25
C SER A 113 7.83 9.46 -13.43
N ALA A 114 8.31 10.66 -13.07
CA ALA A 114 7.49 11.65 -12.35
C ALA A 114 6.19 12.00 -13.09
N ARG A 115 6.21 11.95 -14.44
CA ARG A 115 5.04 12.22 -15.29
C ARG A 115 4.17 10.98 -15.55
N ALA A 116 4.76 9.77 -15.45
CA ALA A 116 4.10 8.51 -15.75
C ALA A 116 4.22 7.54 -14.55
N ARG A 117 3.46 7.84 -13.49
CA ARG A 117 3.47 7.11 -12.21
C ARG A 117 2.64 5.82 -12.24
N PHE A 118 2.76 5.02 -13.31
CA PHE A 118 2.02 3.76 -13.42
C PHE A 118 2.40 2.75 -12.33
N CYS A 119 3.57 2.89 -11.69
CA CYS A 119 3.95 2.08 -10.54
C CYS A 119 2.97 2.22 -9.36
N THR A 120 2.46 3.43 -9.08
CA THR A 120 1.46 3.62 -8.03
C THR A 120 0.19 2.83 -8.31
N GLN A 121 -0.31 2.92 -9.56
CA GLN A 121 -1.52 2.19 -9.98
C GLN A 121 -1.31 0.68 -9.90
N GLU A 122 -0.27 0.17 -10.55
CA GLU A 122 -0.07 -1.26 -10.77
C GLU A 122 0.49 -2.00 -9.55
N LEU A 123 1.35 -1.34 -8.74
CA LEU A 123 2.02 -1.99 -7.61
C LEU A 123 1.34 -1.74 -6.26
N LYS A 124 0.51 -0.69 -6.12
CA LYS A 124 -0.15 -0.36 -4.85
C LYS A 124 -1.66 -0.44 -4.96
N LEU A 125 -2.27 0.30 -5.89
CA LEU A 125 -3.72 0.41 -5.94
C LEU A 125 -4.40 -0.87 -6.45
N GLU A 126 -3.91 -1.50 -7.51
CA GLU A 126 -4.52 -2.71 -8.06
C GLU A 126 -4.43 -3.93 -7.13
N PRO A 127 -3.28 -4.24 -6.47
CA PRO A 127 -3.24 -5.31 -5.48
C PRO A 127 -4.21 -5.10 -4.31
N VAL A 128 -4.28 -3.88 -3.77
CA VAL A 128 -5.20 -3.55 -2.68
C VAL A 128 -6.66 -3.68 -3.13
N LYS A 129 -7.00 -3.18 -4.33
CA LYS A 129 -8.35 -3.35 -4.88
C LYS A 129 -8.72 -4.82 -5.08
N LYS A 130 -7.79 -5.64 -5.58
CA LYS A 130 -7.99 -7.07 -5.75
C LYS A 130 -8.25 -7.75 -4.39
N TYR A 131 -7.48 -7.39 -3.37
CA TYR A 131 -7.64 -7.88 -2.01
C TYR A 131 -9.04 -7.51 -1.46
N ILE A 132 -9.42 -6.24 -1.55
CA ILE A 132 -10.74 -5.76 -1.12
C ILE A 132 -11.86 -6.44 -1.91
N SER A 133 -11.71 -6.62 -3.23
CA SER A 133 -12.71 -7.30 -4.05
C SER A 133 -12.91 -8.76 -3.66
N ALA A 134 -11.86 -9.45 -3.20
CA ALA A 134 -11.99 -10.82 -2.70
C ALA A 134 -12.82 -10.87 -1.41
N LEU A 135 -12.58 -9.93 -0.48
CA LEU A 135 -13.39 -9.82 0.74
C LEU A 135 -14.86 -9.48 0.44
N MET A 136 -15.11 -8.58 -0.52
CA MET A 136 -16.46 -8.23 -0.95
C MET A 136 -17.20 -9.40 -1.63
N ALA A 137 -16.49 -10.32 -2.29
CA ALA A 137 -17.07 -11.50 -2.91
C ALA A 137 -17.67 -12.48 -1.88
N GLU A 138 -17.24 -12.39 -0.61
CA GLU A 138 -17.81 -13.10 0.53
C GLU A 138 -19.02 -12.37 1.14
N ARG A 139 -19.58 -11.37 0.44
CA ARG A 139 -20.69 -10.49 0.86
C ARG A 139 -20.39 -9.61 2.07
N ASN A 140 -19.12 -9.29 2.30
CA ASN A 140 -18.71 -8.37 3.35
C ASN A 140 -18.69 -6.92 2.84
N ASP A 141 -19.20 -6.00 3.62
CA ASP A 141 -18.85 -4.59 3.44
C ASP A 141 -17.42 -4.36 3.94
N VAL A 142 -16.65 -3.53 3.25
CA VAL A 142 -15.23 -3.33 3.57
C VAL A 142 -14.96 -1.86 3.91
N VAL A 143 -14.26 -1.59 5.00
CA VAL A 143 -13.71 -0.28 5.31
C VAL A 143 -12.19 -0.31 5.16
N SER A 144 -11.68 0.38 4.15
CA SER A 144 -10.24 0.55 3.91
C SER A 144 -9.74 1.79 4.63
N TRP A 145 -8.97 1.59 5.70
CA TRP A 145 -8.38 2.64 6.52
C TRP A 145 -7.07 3.14 5.91
N SER A 146 -7.02 4.43 5.61
CA SER A 146 -5.90 5.05 4.89
C SER A 146 -5.21 6.11 5.72
N GLY A 147 -3.91 5.99 5.90
CA GLY A 147 -3.06 6.93 6.61
C GLY A 147 -2.70 8.15 5.76
N GLU A 148 -3.70 8.86 5.22
CA GLU A 148 -3.51 10.10 4.47
C GLU A 148 -3.75 11.32 5.35
N ARG A 149 -2.87 12.35 5.25
CA ARG A 149 -3.02 13.63 5.95
C ARG A 149 -3.18 14.78 4.96
N ALA A 150 -4.02 15.76 5.33
CA ALA A 150 -4.28 16.96 4.53
C ALA A 150 -3.00 17.80 4.29
N GLU A 151 -2.11 17.84 5.28
CA GLU A 151 -0.84 18.57 5.21
C GLU A 151 0.12 18.09 4.14
N GLU A 152 0.00 16.84 3.67
CA GLU A 152 0.96 16.26 2.72
C GLU A 152 0.84 16.85 1.31
N SER A 153 -0.33 17.35 0.92
CA SER A 153 -0.53 18.04 -0.36
C SER A 153 -1.91 18.69 -0.48
N LEU A 154 -2.00 19.72 -1.35
CA LEU A 154 -3.26 20.35 -1.68
C LEU A 154 -4.31 19.36 -2.23
N ALA A 155 -3.89 18.32 -2.95
CA ALA A 155 -4.80 17.28 -3.44
C ALA A 155 -5.39 16.47 -2.29
N ARG A 156 -4.59 16.15 -1.26
CA ARG A 156 -5.06 15.41 -0.07
C ARG A 156 -5.94 16.26 0.84
N SER A 157 -5.67 17.54 0.96
CA SER A 157 -6.48 18.45 1.80
C SER A 157 -7.94 18.56 1.35
N LYS A 158 -8.21 18.29 0.06
CA LYS A 158 -9.56 18.31 -0.54
C LYS A 158 -10.30 16.97 -0.45
N LYS A 159 -9.65 15.92 0.03
CA LYS A 159 -10.29 14.61 0.14
C LYS A 159 -11.31 14.57 1.29
N PRO A 160 -12.43 13.86 1.12
CA PRO A 160 -13.35 13.60 2.23
C PRO A 160 -12.74 12.61 3.22
N VAL A 161 -13.21 12.68 4.47
CA VAL A 161 -12.82 11.72 5.53
C VAL A 161 -13.27 10.31 5.15
N LYS A 162 -14.46 10.17 4.55
CA LYS A 162 -15.01 8.88 4.09
C LYS A 162 -15.55 9.04 2.67
N GLU A 163 -15.27 8.09 1.81
CA GLU A 163 -15.82 8.01 0.44
C GLU A 163 -16.02 6.57 0.01
N VAL A 164 -16.92 6.35 -0.95
CA VAL A 164 -17.09 5.03 -1.57
C VAL A 164 -15.87 4.73 -2.44
N LEU A 165 -15.22 3.60 -2.18
CA LEU A 165 -14.09 3.10 -2.96
C LEU A 165 -14.56 2.21 -4.11
N MET A 166 -15.45 1.27 -3.81
CA MET A 166 -16.01 0.29 -4.75
C MET A 166 -17.42 -0.08 -4.31
N LYS A 167 -18.25 -0.49 -5.26
CA LYS A 167 -19.61 -0.97 -4.97
C LYS A 167 -19.99 -2.08 -5.93
N THR A 168 -20.60 -3.12 -5.40
CA THR A 168 -21.30 -4.18 -6.13
C THR A 168 -22.78 -4.17 -5.75
N ASP A 169 -23.58 -5.07 -6.29
CA ASP A 169 -24.98 -5.21 -5.89
C ASP A 169 -25.14 -5.75 -4.46
N GLU A 170 -24.14 -6.48 -3.95
CA GLU A 170 -24.21 -7.19 -2.67
C GLU A 170 -23.38 -6.55 -1.55
N ALA A 171 -22.33 -5.75 -1.88
CA ALA A 171 -21.39 -5.20 -0.91
C ALA A 171 -20.86 -3.83 -1.32
N THR A 172 -20.44 -3.04 -0.34
CA THR A 172 -19.81 -1.72 -0.58
C THR A 172 -18.48 -1.62 0.17
N ALA A 173 -17.44 -1.16 -0.53
CA ALA A 173 -16.18 -0.79 0.11
C ALA A 173 -16.06 0.72 0.22
N TYR A 174 -15.55 1.18 1.37
CA TYR A 174 -15.31 2.59 1.67
C TYR A 174 -13.83 2.83 1.93
N THR A 175 -13.33 3.99 1.56
CA THR A 175 -12.07 4.52 2.10
C THR A 175 -12.39 5.42 3.29
N TYR A 176 -11.72 5.18 4.42
CA TYR A 176 -11.81 6.00 5.62
C TYR A 176 -10.43 6.54 6.01
N ARG A 177 -10.35 7.85 6.30
CA ARG A 177 -9.12 8.59 6.61
C ARG A 177 -9.21 9.21 7.99
N PRO A 178 -9.02 8.44 9.06
CA PRO A 178 -9.24 8.91 10.43
C PRO A 178 -8.29 10.06 10.81
N ILE A 179 -7.06 10.01 10.30
CA ILE A 179 -6.00 10.97 10.62
C ILE A 179 -5.88 12.12 9.61
N LEU A 180 -6.87 12.30 8.71
CA LEU A 180 -6.79 13.31 7.63
C LEU A 180 -6.47 14.72 8.15
N ARG A 181 -6.94 15.08 9.35
CA ARG A 181 -6.74 16.39 9.97
C ARG A 181 -5.60 16.42 10.99
N TRP A 182 -4.84 15.33 11.14
CA TRP A 182 -3.73 15.29 12.06
C TRP A 182 -2.51 16.00 11.51
N THR A 183 -1.73 16.60 12.44
CA THR A 183 -0.39 17.08 12.13
C THR A 183 0.62 15.93 12.13
N GLU A 184 1.79 16.17 11.55
CA GLU A 184 2.90 15.21 11.59
C GLU A 184 3.27 14.84 13.02
N GLN A 185 3.30 15.82 13.93
CA GLN A 185 3.63 15.62 15.33
C GLN A 185 2.63 14.68 16.01
N MET A 186 1.33 14.82 15.74
CA MET A 186 0.31 13.92 16.30
C MET A 186 0.55 12.45 15.92
N CYS A 187 1.05 12.20 14.70
CA CYS A 187 1.41 10.84 14.29
C CYS A 187 2.59 10.29 15.09
N PHE A 188 3.66 11.08 15.30
CA PHE A 188 4.80 10.67 16.14
C PHE A 188 4.40 10.51 17.61
N ASP A 189 3.55 11.36 18.14
CA ASP A 189 3.04 11.27 19.51
C ASP A 189 2.22 9.98 19.71
N MET A 190 1.45 9.57 18.69
CA MET A 190 0.72 8.30 18.70
C MET A 190 1.69 7.10 18.78
N LEU A 191 2.72 7.07 17.94
CA LEU A 191 3.75 6.03 17.98
C LEU A 191 4.41 5.97 19.37
N LYS A 192 4.84 7.12 19.88
CA LYS A 192 5.48 7.23 21.20
C LYS A 192 4.57 6.74 22.33
N ARG A 193 3.28 7.04 22.30
CA ARG A 193 2.30 6.58 23.29
C ARG A 193 2.23 5.06 23.39
N HIS A 194 2.38 4.38 22.27
CA HIS A 194 2.36 2.92 22.19
C HIS A 194 3.76 2.26 22.28
N GLY A 195 4.82 3.05 22.52
CA GLY A 195 6.19 2.54 22.59
C GLY A 195 6.69 1.96 21.26
N ILE A 196 6.18 2.48 20.13
CA ILE A 196 6.61 2.07 18.80
C ILE A 196 7.63 3.06 18.27
N GLU A 197 8.83 2.56 17.96
CA GLU A 197 9.88 3.36 17.34
C GLU A 197 9.49 3.72 15.90
N PRO A 198 9.72 4.97 15.47
CA PRO A 198 9.52 5.35 14.08
C PRO A 198 10.47 4.61 13.15
N ASN A 199 10.10 4.50 11.85
CA ASN A 199 10.99 3.94 10.84
C ASN A 199 12.37 4.65 10.86
N PRO A 200 13.49 3.90 10.88
CA PRO A 200 14.84 4.46 10.99
C PRO A 200 15.21 5.47 9.91
N LEU A 201 14.49 5.48 8.79
CA LEU A 201 14.70 6.46 7.72
C LEU A 201 14.44 7.91 8.18
N TYR A 202 13.51 8.13 9.13
CA TYR A 202 13.27 9.47 9.68
C TYR A 202 14.49 10.02 10.41
N ALA A 203 15.19 9.18 11.18
CA ALA A 203 16.44 9.58 11.85
C ALA A 203 17.58 9.88 10.86
N LYS A 204 17.50 9.36 9.62
CA LYS A 204 18.44 9.67 8.53
C LYS A 204 18.04 10.90 7.74
N GLY A 205 17.02 11.65 8.15
CA GLY A 205 16.59 12.91 7.53
C GLY A 205 15.55 12.74 6.42
N PHE A 206 15.02 11.54 6.18
CA PHE A 206 13.95 11.36 5.23
C PHE A 206 12.63 11.92 5.79
N SER A 207 11.96 12.76 5.03
CA SER A 207 10.63 13.30 5.41
C SER A 207 9.50 12.28 5.20
N ARG A 208 9.73 11.28 4.37
CA ARG A 208 8.73 10.27 3.97
C ARG A 208 9.36 8.88 3.83
N VAL A 209 8.56 7.85 4.11
CA VAL A 209 8.89 6.45 3.83
C VAL A 209 8.08 5.98 2.62
N GLY A 210 8.73 5.32 1.69
CA GLY A 210 8.11 4.80 0.46
C GLY A 210 9.14 4.22 -0.51
N CYS A 211 8.75 4.02 -1.78
CA CYS A 211 9.61 3.40 -2.79
C CYS A 211 10.99 4.09 -2.89
N PHE A 212 12.06 3.30 -2.80
CA PHE A 212 13.45 3.77 -2.83
C PHE A 212 14.05 3.50 -4.24
N PRO A 213 14.86 4.39 -4.83
CA PRO A 213 15.24 5.75 -4.38
C PRO A 213 14.29 6.86 -4.82
N LEU A 214 13.12 6.51 -5.42
CA LEU A 214 12.24 7.44 -6.13
C LEU A 214 11.47 8.43 -5.23
N CYS A 215 11.45 8.21 -3.91
CA CYS A 215 10.72 9.09 -3.00
C CYS A 215 11.44 10.37 -2.63
N ASP A 216 12.73 10.48 -2.92
CA ASP A 216 13.58 11.58 -2.46
C ASP A 216 13.93 12.62 -3.52
N VAL A 217 13.36 12.54 -4.72
CA VAL A 217 13.67 13.46 -5.84
C VAL A 217 12.89 14.78 -5.76
N SER A 218 12.25 15.09 -4.63
CA SER A 218 11.48 16.33 -4.47
C SER A 218 12.16 17.40 -3.61
N GLN A 219 13.49 17.32 -3.44
CA GLN A 219 14.28 18.41 -2.83
C GLN A 219 15.26 18.97 -3.86
N GLY A 220 14.77 19.89 -4.67
CA GLY A 220 15.50 20.76 -5.55
C GLY A 220 14.62 21.92 -5.94
#